data_aef492a93a86becf727c877b1d94cc95
#
_entry.id   aef492a93a86becf727c877b1d94cc95
#
_cell.length_a   1.000
_cell.length_b   1.000
_cell.length_c   1.000
_cell.angle_alpha   90.00
_cell.angle_beta   90.00
_cell.angle_gamma   90.00
#
_symmetry.space_group_name_H-M   'P 1'
#
loop_
_entity.id
_entity.type
_entity.pdbx_description
1 polymer ?
#
loop_
_entity_poly.entity_id
_entity_poly.type
_entity_poly.pdbx_seq_one_letter_code
_entity_poly.pdbx_strand_id
1 'polypeptide(L)'
;MNPDPDAPVALQLGILLGYSIALVVFGLWVSRRVAGADSFFVADRKLGPGLTFSTFLAANIGAGSIIGASGLGYTVGLSAWWFVGSAGIGSILLATWVGPRIWRVATKNSLYTAGDYLEHRYGSAVRATIASLLWFATLAILAAQLIAMSEILEWVLGAPRWVGALMGGIVMTAYFCAG
;
A
#
# COMPACT_ATOMS: atom_id res chain seq x y z
N MET A 1 -1.33 -18.42 20.82
CA MET A 1 -1.73 -17.44 21.82
C MET A 1 -3.25 -17.43 21.73
N ASN A 2 -3.97 -17.98 22.70
CA ASN A 2 -5.44 -17.94 22.69
C ASN A 2 -5.87 -16.48 22.88
N PRO A 3 -6.87 -15.98 22.13
CA PRO A 3 -7.45 -14.68 22.41
C PRO A 3 -7.97 -14.67 23.85
N ASP A 4 -7.80 -13.55 24.50
CA ASP A 4 -8.27 -13.35 25.86
C ASP A 4 -9.80 -13.61 25.89
N PRO A 5 -10.30 -14.65 26.59
CA PRO A 5 -11.71 -15.01 26.52
C PRO A 5 -12.62 -13.94 27.11
N ASP A 6 -12.07 -12.95 27.81
CA ASP A 6 -12.79 -11.86 28.47
C ASP A 6 -12.82 -10.57 27.63
N ALA A 7 -12.11 -10.49 26.49
CA ALA A 7 -12.21 -9.33 25.63
C ALA A 7 -13.54 -9.35 24.87
N PRO A 8 -14.39 -8.32 25.00
CA PRO A 8 -15.69 -8.31 24.35
C PRO A 8 -15.49 -8.25 22.82
N VAL A 9 -15.64 -9.39 22.16
CA VAL A 9 -15.56 -9.54 20.68
C VAL A 9 -16.44 -8.49 19.99
N ALA A 10 -17.57 -8.13 20.61
CA ALA A 10 -18.46 -7.08 20.14
C ALA A 10 -17.80 -5.71 20.10
N LEU A 11 -16.94 -5.37 21.06
CA LEU A 11 -16.20 -4.09 21.06
C LEU A 11 -15.15 -4.06 19.96
N GLN A 12 -14.41 -5.15 19.79
CA GLN A 12 -13.39 -5.26 18.73
C GLN A 12 -14.02 -5.18 17.34
N LEU A 13 -15.11 -5.87 17.12
CA LEU A 13 -15.90 -5.77 15.88
C LEU A 13 -16.45 -4.34 15.67
N GLY A 14 -16.98 -3.72 16.72
CA GLY A 14 -17.48 -2.35 16.66
C GLY A 14 -16.40 -1.35 16.24
N ILE A 15 -15.18 -1.45 16.80
CA ILE A 15 -14.05 -0.61 16.45
C ILE A 15 -13.61 -0.85 14.99
N LEU A 16 -13.50 -2.12 14.57
CA LEU A 16 -13.11 -2.51 13.22
C LEU A 16 -14.08 -2.00 12.15
N LEU A 17 -15.38 -2.22 12.38
CA LEU A 17 -16.45 -1.76 11.48
C LEU A 17 -16.52 -0.23 11.47
N GLY A 18 -16.47 0.41 12.63
CA GLY A 18 -16.46 1.88 12.74
C GLY A 18 -15.30 2.51 11.99
N TYR A 19 -14.09 1.97 12.15
CA TYR A 19 -12.91 2.42 11.42
C TYR A 19 -13.05 2.20 9.90
N SER A 20 -13.52 1.02 9.49
CA SER A 20 -13.72 0.71 8.07
C SER A 20 -14.74 1.64 7.40
N ILE A 21 -15.87 1.88 8.08
CA ILE A 21 -16.89 2.82 7.61
C ILE A 21 -16.32 4.24 7.52
N ALA A 22 -15.59 4.68 8.54
CA ALA A 22 -14.95 6.01 8.55
C ALA A 22 -13.99 6.18 7.37
N LEU A 23 -13.19 5.16 7.05
CA LEU A 23 -12.29 5.18 5.91
C LEU A 23 -13.03 5.28 4.58
N VAL A 24 -14.08 4.47 4.38
CA VAL A 24 -14.89 4.50 3.15
C VAL A 24 -15.58 5.85 2.98
N VAL A 25 -16.19 6.38 4.05
CA VAL A 25 -16.84 7.71 4.03
C VAL A 25 -15.83 8.81 3.73
N PHE A 26 -14.65 8.74 4.33
CA PHE A 26 -13.57 9.69 4.06
C PHE A 26 -13.09 9.59 2.60
N GLY A 27 -12.91 8.38 2.06
CA GLY A 27 -12.56 8.16 0.66
C GLY A 27 -13.60 8.75 -0.29
N LEU A 28 -14.89 8.47 -0.06
CA LEU A 28 -15.98 9.05 -0.84
C LEU A 28 -16.05 10.58 -0.75
N TRP A 29 -15.72 11.15 0.40
CA TRP A 29 -15.68 12.61 0.57
C TRP A 29 -14.51 13.23 -0.21
N VAL A 30 -13.33 12.61 -0.18
CA VAL A 30 -12.16 13.06 -0.95
C VAL A 30 -12.40 12.89 -2.44
N SER A 31 -12.96 11.76 -2.87
CA SER A 31 -13.27 11.44 -4.27
C SER A 31 -14.10 12.53 -4.96
N ARG A 32 -15.03 13.16 -4.24
CA ARG A 32 -15.84 14.26 -4.79
C ARG A 32 -15.03 15.50 -5.16
N ARG A 33 -13.77 15.59 -4.73
CA ARG A 33 -12.86 16.70 -5.00
C ARG A 33 -11.86 16.38 -6.13
N VAL A 34 -11.80 15.13 -6.56
CA VAL A 34 -10.91 14.67 -7.62
C VAL A 34 -11.58 14.91 -8.96
N ALA A 35 -11.03 15.80 -9.78
CA ALA A 35 -11.53 16.11 -11.09
C ALA A 35 -10.43 15.97 -12.14
N GLY A 36 -10.52 14.91 -12.97
CA GLY A 36 -9.60 14.69 -14.08
C GLY A 36 -8.40 13.79 -13.75
N ALA A 37 -7.66 13.42 -14.81
CA ALA A 37 -6.54 12.48 -14.73
C ALA A 37 -5.37 13.02 -13.90
N ASP A 38 -5.03 14.30 -14.02
CA ASP A 38 -3.94 14.93 -13.27
C ASP A 38 -4.19 14.90 -11.77
N SER A 39 -5.42 15.18 -11.36
CA SER A 39 -5.83 15.14 -9.96
C SER A 39 -5.80 13.72 -9.42
N PHE A 40 -6.24 12.74 -10.22
CA PHE A 40 -6.28 11.32 -9.82
C PHE A 40 -4.88 10.69 -9.72
N PHE A 41 -4.04 10.83 -10.75
CA PHE A 41 -2.74 10.13 -10.81
C PHE A 41 -1.62 10.83 -10.03
N VAL A 42 -1.60 12.14 -10.02
CA VAL A 42 -0.47 12.91 -9.46
C VAL A 42 -0.91 14.02 -8.49
N ALA A 43 -2.17 14.03 -8.05
CA ALA A 43 -2.74 15.02 -7.13
C ALA A 43 -2.42 16.47 -7.57
N ASP A 44 -2.53 16.76 -8.86
CA ASP A 44 -2.16 18.03 -9.50
C ASP A 44 -0.73 18.49 -9.21
N ARG A 45 0.14 17.58 -8.73
CA ARG A 45 1.53 17.84 -8.27
C ARG A 45 1.61 18.90 -7.16
N LYS A 46 0.55 19.03 -6.35
CA LYS A 46 0.41 20.04 -5.29
C LYS A 46 0.54 19.47 -3.87
N LEU A 47 0.89 18.20 -3.73
CA LEU A 47 1.08 17.60 -2.41
C LEU A 47 2.23 18.28 -1.67
N GLY A 48 1.96 18.73 -0.45
CA GLY A 48 3.00 19.22 0.45
C GLY A 48 3.92 18.11 0.97
N PRO A 49 5.12 18.45 1.48
CA PRO A 49 6.11 17.46 1.89
C PRO A 49 5.62 16.52 3.00
N GLY A 50 4.82 17.01 3.94
CA GLY A 50 4.24 16.17 5.00
C GLY A 50 3.25 15.13 4.47
N LEU A 51 2.37 15.52 3.56
CA LEU A 51 1.40 14.60 2.97
C LEU A 51 2.08 13.59 2.04
N THR A 52 3.08 14.02 1.26
CA THR A 52 3.91 13.14 0.43
C THR A 52 4.65 12.11 1.29
N PHE A 53 5.24 12.54 2.42
CA PHE A 53 5.91 11.64 3.36
C PHE A 53 4.93 10.61 3.95
N SER A 54 3.75 11.05 4.40
CA SER A 54 2.73 10.17 4.97
C SER A 54 2.23 9.14 3.95
N THR A 55 1.99 9.56 2.71
CA THR A 55 1.56 8.68 1.63
C THR A 55 2.64 7.65 1.29
N PHE A 56 3.90 8.09 1.19
CA PHE A 56 5.02 7.20 0.92
C PHE A 56 5.23 6.19 2.06
N LEU A 57 5.13 6.64 3.31
CA LEU A 57 5.22 5.77 4.49
C LEU A 57 4.10 4.74 4.48
N ALA A 58 2.86 5.17 4.26
CA ALA A 58 1.69 4.27 4.20
C ALA A 58 1.82 3.22 3.09
N ALA A 59 2.37 3.59 1.92
CA ALA A 59 2.61 2.65 0.83
C ALA A 59 3.68 1.60 1.15
N ASN A 60 4.63 1.90 2.04
CA ASN A 60 5.70 0.98 2.44
C ASN A 60 5.34 0.11 3.66
N ILE A 61 4.36 0.53 4.47
CA ILE A 61 3.91 -0.24 5.64
C ILE A 61 2.79 -1.18 5.20
N GLY A 62 3.07 -2.47 5.20
CA GLY A 62 2.12 -3.51 4.82
C GLY A 62 2.41 -4.84 5.52
N ALA A 63 1.70 -5.89 5.12
CA ALA A 63 1.85 -7.23 5.69
C ALA A 63 3.31 -7.72 5.67
N GLY A 64 4.02 -7.51 4.57
CA GLY A 64 5.42 -7.93 4.44
C GLY A 64 6.36 -7.20 5.40
N SER A 65 6.20 -5.88 5.56
CA SER A 65 7.09 -5.09 6.42
C SER A 65 6.77 -5.20 7.91
N ILE A 66 5.53 -5.52 8.28
CA ILE A 66 5.11 -5.68 9.68
C ILE A 66 5.18 -7.16 10.08
N ILE A 67 4.33 -8.01 9.51
CA ILE A 67 4.23 -9.42 9.92
C ILE A 67 5.43 -10.23 9.38
N GLY A 68 5.76 -10.05 8.10
CA GLY A 68 6.87 -10.75 7.47
C GLY A 68 8.23 -10.43 8.10
N ALA A 69 8.52 -9.15 8.33
CA ALA A 69 9.76 -8.72 8.97
C ALA A 69 9.84 -9.19 10.43
N SER A 70 8.73 -9.16 11.17
CA SER A 70 8.68 -9.66 12.55
C SER A 70 8.90 -11.16 12.60
N GLY A 71 8.28 -11.93 11.71
CA GLY A 71 8.49 -13.39 11.60
C GLY A 71 9.93 -13.75 11.24
N LEU A 72 10.54 -13.01 10.28
CA LEU A 72 11.97 -13.17 9.98
C LEU A 72 12.85 -12.81 11.19
N GLY A 73 12.53 -11.72 11.91
CA GLY A 73 13.26 -11.37 13.13
C GLY A 73 13.23 -12.45 14.19
N TYR A 74 12.11 -13.14 14.33
CA TYR A 74 11.97 -14.26 15.24
C TYR A 74 12.82 -15.48 14.83
N THR A 75 12.92 -15.75 13.53
CA THR A 75 13.62 -16.96 13.02
C THR A 75 15.12 -16.76 12.82
N VAL A 76 15.54 -15.61 12.27
CA VAL A 76 16.95 -15.35 11.89
C VAL A 76 17.60 -14.22 12.71
N GLY A 77 16.87 -13.65 13.66
CA GLY A 77 17.40 -12.63 14.55
C GLY A 77 17.67 -11.28 13.87
N LEU A 78 18.68 -10.58 14.33
CA LEU A 78 18.99 -9.20 13.93
C LEU A 78 19.29 -9.05 12.43
N SER A 79 19.69 -10.10 11.74
CA SER A 79 19.93 -10.06 10.28
C SER A 79 18.67 -9.75 9.46
N ALA A 80 17.47 -10.01 10.02
CA ALA A 80 16.21 -9.61 9.41
C ALA A 80 16.06 -8.09 9.24
N TRP A 81 16.84 -7.29 9.98
CA TRP A 81 16.87 -5.83 9.82
C TRP A 81 17.13 -5.40 8.37
N TRP A 82 17.97 -6.15 7.65
CA TRP A 82 18.29 -5.86 6.26
C TRP A 82 17.07 -5.92 5.33
N PHE A 83 16.04 -6.68 5.68
CA PHE A 83 14.80 -6.75 4.89
C PHE A 83 14.10 -5.38 4.81
N VAL A 84 13.97 -4.66 5.92
CA VAL A 84 13.34 -3.33 5.95
C VAL A 84 14.38 -2.22 5.82
N GLY A 85 15.57 -2.38 6.40
CA GLY A 85 16.64 -1.40 6.39
C GLY A 85 17.16 -1.08 4.99
N SER A 86 17.29 -2.09 4.13
CA SER A 86 17.70 -1.89 2.72
C SER A 86 16.66 -1.06 1.95
N ALA A 87 15.37 -1.27 2.21
CA ALA A 87 14.31 -0.45 1.61
C ALA A 87 14.38 1.01 2.07
N GLY A 88 14.70 1.25 3.34
CA GLY A 88 14.95 2.59 3.88
C GLY A 88 16.11 3.29 3.18
N ILE A 89 17.26 2.61 3.04
CA ILE A 89 18.44 3.14 2.32
C ILE A 89 18.06 3.43 0.86
N GLY A 90 17.40 2.50 0.18
CA GLY A 90 16.92 2.70 -1.20
C GLY A 90 16.00 3.92 -1.34
N SER A 91 15.13 4.14 -0.36
CA SER A 91 14.22 5.30 -0.33
C SER A 91 14.96 6.62 -0.19
N ILE A 92 16.03 6.68 0.63
CA ILE A 92 16.88 7.87 0.76
C ILE A 92 17.57 8.17 -0.58
N LEU A 93 18.15 7.16 -1.24
CA LEU A 93 18.79 7.31 -2.55
C LEU A 93 17.79 7.75 -3.62
N LEU A 94 16.58 7.18 -3.59
CA LEU A 94 15.50 7.60 -4.47
C LEU A 94 15.12 9.06 -4.24
N ALA A 95 14.92 9.46 -2.99
CA ALA A 95 14.47 10.82 -2.66
C ALA A 95 15.53 11.88 -2.99
N THR A 96 16.82 11.60 -2.76
CA THR A 96 17.88 12.59 -2.86
C THR A 96 18.55 12.65 -4.22
N TRP A 97 18.67 11.52 -4.89
CA TRP A 97 19.48 11.42 -6.13
C TRP A 97 18.67 11.09 -7.38
N VAL A 98 17.92 10.01 -7.35
CA VAL A 98 17.19 9.50 -8.54
C VAL A 98 15.89 10.26 -8.77
N GLY A 99 15.10 10.45 -7.72
CA GLY A 99 13.78 11.08 -7.78
C GLY A 99 13.78 12.48 -8.39
N PRO A 100 14.65 13.40 -7.97
CA PRO A 100 14.70 14.75 -8.54
C PRO A 100 15.03 14.77 -10.05
N ARG A 101 15.78 13.77 -10.54
CA ARG A 101 16.07 13.63 -11.97
C ARG A 101 14.86 13.13 -12.75
N ILE A 102 14.22 12.08 -12.25
CA ILE A 102 13.01 11.53 -12.86
C ILE A 102 11.89 12.59 -12.85
N TRP A 103 11.71 13.28 -11.74
CA TRP A 103 10.68 14.32 -11.59
C TRP A 103 10.81 15.44 -12.62
N ARG A 104 12.04 15.92 -12.87
CA ARG A 104 12.30 16.95 -13.89
C ARG A 104 11.90 16.50 -15.30
N VAL A 105 12.22 15.26 -15.67
CA VAL A 105 11.87 14.71 -16.98
C VAL A 105 10.37 14.47 -17.07
N ALA A 106 9.77 13.90 -16.03
CA ALA A 106 8.35 13.60 -15.96
C ALA A 106 7.49 14.87 -16.04
N THR A 107 7.90 15.95 -15.36
CA THR A 107 7.18 17.23 -15.40
C THR A 107 7.28 17.89 -16.77
N LYS A 108 8.46 17.85 -17.40
CA LYS A 108 8.68 18.44 -18.73
C LYS A 108 7.89 17.75 -19.84
N ASN A 109 7.70 16.44 -19.74
CA ASN A 109 7.07 15.63 -20.77
C ASN A 109 5.66 15.14 -20.39
N SER A 110 5.07 15.66 -19.31
CA SER A 110 3.72 15.28 -18.81
C SER A 110 3.58 13.77 -18.58
N LEU A 111 4.60 13.11 -18.03
CA LEU A 111 4.60 11.69 -17.73
C LEU A 111 3.98 11.43 -16.35
N TYR A 112 3.11 10.43 -16.23
CA TYR A 112 2.35 10.13 -15.00
C TYR A 112 2.88 8.92 -14.24
N THR A 113 3.39 7.93 -14.97
CA THR A 113 3.81 6.64 -14.41
C THR A 113 5.28 6.34 -14.67
N ALA A 114 5.85 5.41 -13.88
CA ALA A 114 7.18 4.89 -14.15
C ALA A 114 7.25 4.21 -15.54
N GLY A 115 6.15 3.59 -15.97
CA GLY A 115 6.05 3.01 -17.31
C GLY A 115 6.19 4.05 -18.41
N ASP A 116 5.54 5.21 -18.27
CA ASP A 116 5.65 6.31 -19.25
C ASP A 116 7.08 6.85 -19.35
N TYR A 117 7.77 6.96 -18.19
CA TYR A 117 9.17 7.37 -18.15
C TYR A 117 10.09 6.39 -18.88
N LEU A 118 9.87 5.08 -18.65
CA LEU A 118 10.64 4.03 -19.31
C LEU A 118 10.35 3.95 -20.81
N GLU A 119 9.10 4.12 -21.21
CA GLU A 119 8.72 4.21 -22.63
C GLU A 119 9.40 5.39 -23.32
N HIS A 120 9.37 6.55 -22.70
CA HIS A 120 10.00 7.75 -23.23
C HIS A 120 11.52 7.58 -23.47
N ARG A 121 12.18 6.73 -22.65
CA ARG A 121 13.63 6.52 -22.73
C ARG A 121 14.02 5.29 -23.54
N TYR A 122 13.28 4.21 -23.48
CA TYR A 122 13.65 2.89 -23.98
C TYR A 122 12.64 2.27 -24.97
N GLY A 123 11.50 2.93 -25.19
CA GLY A 123 10.47 2.48 -26.08
C GLY A 123 9.38 1.60 -25.48
N SER A 124 8.34 1.33 -26.26
CA SER A 124 7.10 0.68 -25.82
C SER A 124 7.27 -0.78 -25.37
N ALA A 125 8.25 -1.51 -25.94
CA ALA A 125 8.55 -2.88 -25.52
C ALA A 125 8.97 -2.96 -24.05
N VAL A 126 9.82 -2.03 -23.60
CA VAL A 126 10.25 -1.97 -22.20
C VAL A 126 9.08 -1.60 -21.29
N ARG A 127 8.22 -0.66 -21.69
CA ARG A 127 6.99 -0.35 -20.97
C ARG A 127 6.11 -1.58 -20.77
N ALA A 128 5.85 -2.34 -21.85
CA ALA A 128 5.01 -3.54 -21.80
C ALA A 128 5.61 -4.60 -20.85
N THR A 129 6.90 -4.84 -20.94
CA THR A 129 7.59 -5.81 -20.07
C THR A 129 7.49 -5.40 -18.59
N ILE A 130 7.81 -4.15 -18.26
CA ILE A 130 7.74 -3.65 -16.89
C ILE A 130 6.30 -3.65 -16.38
N ALA A 131 5.32 -3.25 -17.20
CA ALA A 131 3.92 -3.27 -16.81
C ALA A 131 3.45 -4.70 -16.47
N SER A 132 3.85 -5.69 -17.27
CA SER A 132 3.52 -7.08 -17.00
C SER A 132 4.15 -7.58 -15.69
N LEU A 133 5.44 -7.30 -15.48
CA LEU A 133 6.12 -7.69 -14.24
C LEU A 133 5.51 -7.03 -13.00
N LEU A 134 5.20 -5.75 -13.08
CA LEU A 134 4.55 -5.01 -11.99
C LEU A 134 3.14 -5.53 -11.72
N TRP A 135 2.40 -5.95 -12.75
CA TRP A 135 1.08 -6.53 -12.58
C TRP A 135 1.13 -7.82 -11.75
N PHE A 136 2.04 -8.75 -12.10
CA PHE A 136 2.24 -9.97 -11.31
C PHE A 136 2.71 -9.67 -9.88
N ALA A 137 3.67 -8.76 -9.72
CA ALA A 137 4.16 -8.35 -8.40
C ALA A 137 3.04 -7.76 -7.54
N THR A 138 2.19 -6.91 -8.11
CA THR A 138 1.07 -6.28 -7.40
C THR A 138 0.02 -7.32 -6.98
N LEU A 139 -0.28 -8.31 -7.82
CA LEU A 139 -1.17 -9.42 -7.47
C LEU A 139 -0.61 -10.23 -6.28
N ALA A 140 0.68 -10.52 -6.29
CA ALA A 140 1.33 -11.25 -5.19
C ALA A 140 1.29 -10.45 -3.87
N ILE A 141 1.53 -9.13 -3.94
CA ILE A 141 1.42 -8.23 -2.79
C ILE A 141 -0.02 -8.19 -2.28
N LEU A 142 -1.01 -8.06 -3.17
CA LEU A 142 -2.42 -8.07 -2.79
C LEU A 142 -2.81 -9.36 -2.07
N ALA A 143 -2.40 -10.51 -2.62
CA ALA A 143 -2.65 -11.80 -1.99
C ALA A 143 -2.03 -11.86 -0.57
N ALA A 144 -0.80 -11.40 -0.40
CA ALA A 144 -0.14 -11.34 0.90
C ALA A 144 -0.89 -10.43 1.90
N GLN A 145 -1.42 -9.29 1.45
CA GLN A 145 -2.23 -8.39 2.30
C GLN A 145 -3.54 -9.07 2.75
N LEU A 146 -4.23 -9.77 1.84
CA LEU A 146 -5.48 -10.48 2.17
C LEU A 146 -5.23 -11.65 3.14
N ILE A 147 -4.13 -12.38 2.97
CA ILE A 147 -3.73 -13.45 3.89
C ILE A 147 -3.46 -12.86 5.29
N ALA A 148 -2.66 -11.81 5.37
CA ALA A 148 -2.36 -11.17 6.64
C ALA A 148 -3.61 -10.64 7.35
N MET A 149 -4.54 -10.03 6.61
CA MET A 149 -5.82 -9.57 7.13
C MET A 149 -6.65 -10.75 7.68
N SER A 150 -6.67 -11.87 6.94
CA SER A 150 -7.40 -13.06 7.37
C SER A 150 -6.81 -13.67 8.66
N GLU A 151 -5.49 -13.70 8.81
CA GLU A 151 -4.83 -14.19 10.02
C GLU A 151 -5.07 -13.29 11.22
N ILE A 152 -4.99 -11.97 11.04
CA ILE A 152 -5.27 -11.01 12.12
C ILE A 152 -6.71 -11.18 12.62
N LEU A 153 -7.67 -11.27 11.70
CA LEU A 153 -9.09 -11.44 12.07
C LEU A 153 -9.37 -12.80 12.72
N GLU A 154 -8.69 -13.87 12.29
CA GLU A 154 -8.76 -15.17 12.94
C GLU A 154 -8.24 -15.07 14.39
N TRP A 155 -7.09 -14.42 14.61
CA TRP A 155 -6.51 -14.29 15.94
C TRP A 155 -7.29 -13.35 16.88
N VAL A 156 -7.87 -12.30 16.35
CA VAL A 156 -8.58 -11.29 17.16
C VAL A 156 -10.04 -11.70 17.42
N LEU A 157 -10.72 -12.23 16.42
CA LEU A 157 -12.16 -12.49 16.45
C LEU A 157 -12.52 -13.99 16.49
N GLY A 158 -11.54 -14.88 16.32
CA GLY A 158 -11.82 -16.30 16.13
C GLY A 158 -12.57 -16.61 14.83
N ALA A 159 -12.62 -15.67 13.89
CA ALA A 159 -13.36 -15.82 12.62
C ALA A 159 -12.61 -16.75 11.66
N PRO A 160 -13.33 -17.52 10.83
CA PRO A 160 -12.67 -18.32 9.79
C PRO A 160 -11.89 -17.42 8.82
N ARG A 161 -10.73 -17.87 8.35
CA ARG A 161 -9.82 -17.09 7.48
C ARG A 161 -10.51 -16.49 6.24
N TRP A 162 -11.42 -17.23 5.61
CA TRP A 162 -12.14 -16.74 4.44
C TRP A 162 -13.00 -15.50 4.71
N VAL A 163 -13.55 -15.37 5.94
CA VAL A 163 -14.31 -14.18 6.34
C VAL A 163 -13.41 -12.97 6.40
N GLY A 164 -12.21 -13.11 6.99
CA GLY A 164 -11.22 -12.04 7.05
C GLY A 164 -10.76 -11.58 5.67
N ALA A 165 -10.48 -12.52 4.76
CA ALA A 165 -10.11 -12.22 3.39
C ALA A 165 -11.22 -11.50 2.62
N LEU A 166 -12.49 -11.95 2.77
CA LEU A 166 -13.63 -11.30 2.13
C LEU A 166 -13.89 -9.89 2.67
N MET A 167 -13.91 -9.73 3.99
CA MET A 167 -14.11 -8.41 4.61
C MET A 167 -13.02 -7.44 4.19
N GLY A 168 -11.74 -7.86 4.27
CA GLY A 168 -10.62 -7.06 3.82
C GLY A 168 -10.71 -6.70 2.34
N GLY A 169 -11.03 -7.66 1.49
CA GLY A 169 -11.19 -7.46 0.05
C GLY A 169 -12.32 -6.48 -0.29
N ILE A 170 -13.48 -6.61 0.36
CA ILE A 170 -14.62 -5.71 0.15
C ILE A 170 -14.27 -4.27 0.59
N VAL A 171 -13.72 -4.11 1.80
CA VAL A 171 -13.36 -2.78 2.32
C VAL A 171 -12.29 -2.12 1.46
N MET A 172 -11.24 -2.86 1.08
CA MET A 172 -10.20 -2.35 0.20
C MET A 172 -10.76 -1.96 -1.17
N THR A 173 -11.57 -2.82 -1.78
CA THR A 173 -12.18 -2.53 -3.09
C THR A 173 -13.08 -1.30 -3.01
N ALA A 174 -13.94 -1.21 -1.99
CA ALA A 174 -14.80 -0.05 -1.80
C ALA A 174 -14.00 1.24 -1.63
N TYR A 175 -12.92 1.20 -0.84
CA TYR A 175 -12.05 2.36 -0.62
C TYR A 175 -11.32 2.77 -1.90
N PHE A 176 -10.73 1.83 -2.65
CA PHE A 176 -10.00 2.13 -3.89
C PHE A 176 -10.92 2.57 -5.03
N CYS A 177 -12.12 2.02 -5.13
CA CYS A 177 -13.11 2.45 -6.14
C CYS A 177 -13.73 3.80 -5.80
N ALA A 178 -13.68 4.21 -4.53
CA ALA A 178 -14.18 5.52 -4.10
C ALA A 178 -13.23 6.67 -4.44
N GLY A 179 -11.95 6.42 -4.70
CA GLY A 179 -10.96 7.42 -5.14
C GLY A 179 -9.87 7.64 -4.13
#